data_6f901a8cbbdb47c4f2883d603565e41d
#
_entry.id   6f901a8cbbdb47c4f2883d603565e41d
#
_cell.length_a   1.000
_cell.length_b   1.000
_cell.length_c   1.000
_cell.angle_alpha   90.00
_cell.angle_beta   90.00
_cell.angle_gamma   90.00
#
_symmetry.space_group_name_H-M   'P 1'
#
loop_
_entity.id
_entity.type
_entity.pdbx_description
1 polymer ?
#
loop_
_entity_poly.entity_id
_entity_poly.type
_entity_poly.pdbx_seq_one_letter_code
_entity_poly.pdbx_strand_id
1 'polypeptide(L)'
;MTDGPTFLPPPPPLSDRWALFLDVDGTLVPFADDPAQVYVSPRVISRLASLATAMDGALALISGRQVEVLDRLFAPLRLASAGLHGLQRRRAGEPLAVPPPPTGTLQQVKQEALALAAGWPGALVEDKGEAVALHWRAMPEAAPVLQAFAAVAVTRLPGYQLQPGDMVVELRPGQVDKGTAIEAFLGEAPFHGRFPVFVGDDLTDEHGFRVVEERGGLGVLVGDRTPTVARARLPDVAAVHAWLGAGD
;
A
#
# COMPACT_ATOMS: atom_id res chain seq x y z
N MET A 1 -24.30 24.43 -10.40
CA MET A 1 -24.05 24.33 -8.95
C MET A 1 -22.59 23.97 -8.81
N THR A 2 -21.77 24.91 -8.41
CA THR A 2 -20.33 24.69 -8.18
C THR A 2 -20.22 24.12 -6.77
N ASP A 3 -19.98 22.80 -6.68
CA ASP A 3 -19.58 22.19 -5.41
C ASP A 3 -18.25 22.86 -4.99
N GLY A 4 -18.33 23.69 -3.97
CA GLY A 4 -17.15 24.20 -3.30
C GLY A 4 -16.34 23.04 -2.69
N PRO A 5 -15.05 23.26 -2.32
CA PRO A 5 -14.24 22.21 -1.77
C PRO A 5 -14.95 21.58 -0.56
N THR A 6 -15.31 20.32 -0.66
CA THR A 6 -15.94 19.57 0.44
C THR A 6 -14.90 19.47 1.55
N PHE A 7 -15.09 20.25 2.60
CA PHE A 7 -14.20 20.26 3.75
C PHE A 7 -14.48 19.00 4.58
N LEU A 8 -13.60 18.00 4.49
CA LEU A 8 -13.71 16.81 5.33
C LEU A 8 -13.28 17.14 6.77
N PRO A 9 -14.03 16.70 7.80
CA PRO A 9 -13.67 16.92 9.20
C PRO A 9 -12.42 16.10 9.58
N PRO A 10 -11.71 16.50 10.65
CA PRO A 10 -10.66 15.65 11.21
C PRO A 10 -11.27 14.35 11.77
N PRO A 11 -10.51 13.23 11.78
CA PRO A 11 -10.97 12.00 12.39
C PRO A 11 -11.16 12.16 13.92
N PRO A 12 -12.07 11.38 14.53
CA PRO A 12 -12.23 11.39 15.98
C PRO A 12 -10.97 10.84 16.69
N PRO A 13 -10.84 11.04 18.02
CA PRO A 13 -9.77 10.42 18.80
C PRO A 13 -9.76 8.90 18.65
N LEU A 14 -8.56 8.31 18.73
CA LEU A 14 -8.37 6.86 18.64
C LEU A 14 -9.17 6.10 19.71
N SER A 15 -9.64 4.92 19.33
CA SER A 15 -10.33 4.00 20.23
C SER A 15 -9.67 2.61 20.16
N ASP A 16 -9.55 1.94 21.31
CA ASP A 16 -9.07 0.56 21.43
C ASP A 16 -10.02 -0.48 20.78
N ARG A 17 -11.25 -0.07 20.47
CA ARG A 17 -12.25 -0.90 19.78
C ARG A 17 -12.12 -0.93 18.26
N TRP A 18 -11.15 -0.20 17.70
CA TRP A 18 -10.98 -0.12 16.26
C TRP A 18 -10.14 -1.27 15.71
N ALA A 19 -10.40 -1.60 14.47
CA ALA A 19 -9.48 -2.27 13.56
C ALA A 19 -8.79 -1.19 12.74
N LEU A 20 -7.53 -0.86 13.08
CA LEU A 20 -6.80 0.25 12.48
C LEU A 20 -5.88 -0.25 11.37
N PHE A 21 -6.08 0.27 10.18
CA PHE A 21 -5.27 0.01 8.99
C PHE A 21 -4.54 1.29 8.61
N LEU A 22 -3.25 1.21 8.38
CA LEU A 22 -2.41 2.37 8.06
C LEU A 22 -1.64 2.09 6.78
N ASP A 23 -1.77 2.97 5.80
CA ASP A 23 -0.82 3.05 4.70
C ASP A 23 0.54 3.58 5.21
N VAL A 24 1.58 3.49 4.40
CA VAL A 24 2.95 3.80 4.83
C VAL A 24 3.47 5.06 4.14
N ASP A 25 3.67 5.00 2.83
CA ASP A 25 4.27 6.10 2.06
C ASP A 25 3.25 7.21 1.83
N GLY A 26 3.55 8.44 2.22
CA GLY A 26 2.60 9.56 2.20
C GLY A 26 1.68 9.61 3.42
N THR A 27 1.65 8.57 4.24
CA THR A 27 0.79 8.42 5.42
C THR A 27 1.57 8.38 6.72
N LEU A 28 2.40 7.35 6.93
CA LEU A 28 3.26 7.23 8.12
C LEU A 28 4.66 7.82 7.90
N VAL A 29 5.10 7.87 6.66
CA VAL A 29 6.38 8.48 6.26
C VAL A 29 6.16 9.37 5.05
N PRO A 30 6.86 10.50 4.93
CA PRO A 30 6.77 11.33 3.73
C PRO A 30 7.30 10.56 2.51
N PHE A 31 6.83 10.94 1.32
CA PHE A 31 7.41 10.45 0.08
C PHE A 31 8.89 10.84 0.01
N ALA A 32 9.72 9.90 -0.42
CA ALA A 32 11.14 10.11 -0.67
C ALA A 32 11.45 9.76 -2.13
N ASP A 33 12.33 10.54 -2.75
CA ASP A 33 12.80 10.27 -4.11
C ASP A 33 13.50 8.92 -4.22
N ASP A 34 14.21 8.52 -3.17
CA ASP A 34 14.83 7.21 -3.02
C ASP A 34 14.09 6.40 -1.93
N PRO A 35 13.33 5.37 -2.30
CA PRO A 35 12.63 4.51 -1.35
C PRO A 35 13.54 3.83 -0.31
N ALA A 36 14.84 3.70 -0.61
CA ALA A 36 15.81 3.10 0.31
C ALA A 36 16.22 4.06 1.45
N GLN A 37 16.00 5.35 1.29
CA GLN A 37 16.33 6.39 2.30
C GLN A 37 15.17 6.69 3.25
N VAL A 38 14.05 6.02 3.09
CA VAL A 38 12.90 6.19 3.99
C VAL A 38 13.26 5.71 5.39
N TYR A 39 12.95 6.54 6.38
CA TYR A 39 13.23 6.29 7.79
C TYR A 39 11.97 6.49 8.63
N VAL A 40 11.70 5.56 9.53
CA VAL A 40 10.63 5.66 10.52
C VAL A 40 11.25 6.00 11.88
N SER A 41 10.79 7.08 12.50
CA SER A 41 11.35 7.49 13.79
C SER A 41 11.05 6.45 14.90
N PRO A 42 11.97 6.24 15.86
CA PRO A 42 11.74 5.33 16.99
C PRO A 42 10.49 5.68 17.79
N ARG A 43 10.11 6.96 17.82
CA ARG A 43 8.91 7.42 18.50
C ARG A 43 7.64 6.89 17.81
N VAL A 44 7.57 6.92 16.48
CA VAL A 44 6.47 6.35 15.71
C VAL A 44 6.40 4.83 15.93
N ILE A 45 7.53 4.13 15.85
CA ILE A 45 7.59 2.68 16.08
C ILE A 45 7.09 2.32 17.48
N SER A 46 7.57 3.02 18.52
CA SER A 46 7.14 2.81 19.91
C SER A 46 5.65 3.08 20.10
N ARG A 47 5.13 4.11 19.44
CA ARG A 47 3.71 4.45 19.52
C ARG A 47 2.84 3.41 18.83
N LEU A 48 3.23 2.94 17.64
CA LEU A 48 2.52 1.86 16.94
C LEU A 48 2.52 0.56 17.75
N ALA A 49 3.62 0.23 18.43
CA ALA A 49 3.68 -0.91 19.34
C ALA A 49 2.67 -0.78 20.51
N SER A 50 2.59 0.42 21.11
CA SER A 50 1.63 0.70 22.18
C SER A 50 0.18 0.61 21.70
N LEU A 51 -0.11 1.15 20.50
CA LEU A 51 -1.45 1.08 19.88
C LEU A 51 -1.82 -0.36 19.53
N ALA A 52 -0.90 -1.14 18.96
CA ALA A 52 -1.14 -2.55 18.66
C ALA A 52 -1.50 -3.35 19.94
N THR A 53 -0.81 -3.06 21.04
CA THR A 53 -1.12 -3.69 22.34
C THR A 53 -2.49 -3.24 22.84
N ALA A 54 -2.80 -1.94 22.81
CA ALA A 54 -4.10 -1.41 23.28
C ALA A 54 -5.29 -1.91 22.46
N MET A 55 -5.07 -2.22 21.17
CA MET A 55 -6.07 -2.74 20.23
C MET A 55 -6.05 -4.29 20.15
N ASP A 56 -5.40 -5.00 21.08
CA ASP A 56 -5.25 -6.46 21.07
C ASP A 56 -4.70 -7.03 19.76
N GLY A 57 -3.81 -6.28 19.08
CA GLY A 57 -3.23 -6.65 17.79
C GLY A 57 -4.04 -6.23 16.56
N ALA A 58 -5.18 -5.55 16.72
CA ALA A 58 -6.02 -5.11 15.58
C ALA A 58 -5.46 -3.84 14.89
N LEU A 59 -4.17 -3.80 14.62
CA LEU A 59 -3.45 -2.79 13.86
C LEU A 59 -2.65 -3.45 12.74
N ALA A 60 -2.83 -3.00 11.50
CA ALA A 60 -2.12 -3.54 10.34
C ALA A 60 -1.56 -2.43 9.44
N LEU A 61 -0.42 -2.71 8.81
CA LEU A 61 0.15 -1.90 7.72
C LEU A 61 -0.36 -2.41 6.37
N ILE A 62 -0.78 -1.49 5.50
CA ILE A 62 -1.29 -1.79 4.16
C ILE A 62 -0.49 -0.96 3.15
N SER A 63 0.41 -1.57 2.39
CA SER A 63 1.39 -0.83 1.60
C SER A 63 1.64 -1.43 0.21
N GLY A 64 2.15 -0.61 -0.70
CA GLY A 64 2.75 -1.06 -1.96
C GLY A 64 4.14 -1.69 -1.80
N ARG A 65 4.78 -1.52 -0.63
CA ARG A 65 6.08 -2.14 -0.33
C ARG A 65 5.93 -3.62 -0.05
N GLN A 66 7.00 -4.38 -0.27
CA GLN A 66 7.07 -5.79 0.19
C GLN A 66 7.04 -5.86 1.73
N VAL A 67 6.46 -6.94 2.28
CA VAL A 67 6.37 -7.14 3.74
C VAL A 67 7.75 -7.16 4.40
N GLU A 68 8.77 -7.71 3.74
CA GLU A 68 10.15 -7.73 4.24
C GLU A 68 10.76 -6.32 4.32
N VAL A 69 10.34 -5.40 3.43
CA VAL A 69 10.74 -3.99 3.51
C VAL A 69 10.06 -3.32 4.70
N LEU A 70 8.77 -3.59 4.91
CA LEU A 70 8.05 -3.10 6.10
C LEU A 70 8.70 -3.59 7.39
N ASP A 71 9.08 -4.87 7.46
CA ASP A 71 9.78 -5.44 8.60
C ASP A 71 11.09 -4.73 8.93
N ARG A 72 11.85 -4.33 7.92
CA ARG A 72 13.09 -3.56 8.12
C ARG A 72 12.82 -2.13 8.58
N LEU A 73 11.82 -1.46 7.97
CA LEU A 73 11.48 -0.07 8.31
C LEU A 73 10.94 0.09 9.73
N PHE A 74 10.14 -0.86 10.19
CA PHE A 74 9.49 -0.80 11.49
C PHE A 74 10.18 -1.67 12.56
N ALA A 75 11.37 -2.21 12.27
CA ALA A 75 12.11 -3.03 13.24
C ALA A 75 12.30 -2.33 14.60
N PRO A 76 12.16 -3.05 15.72
CA PRO A 76 11.91 -4.48 15.87
C PRO A 76 10.43 -4.89 15.83
N LEU A 77 9.51 -3.97 15.57
CA LEU A 77 8.06 -4.19 15.58
C LEU A 77 7.63 -5.01 14.34
N ARG A 78 6.84 -6.06 14.56
CA ARG A 78 6.25 -6.90 13.50
C ARG A 78 4.74 -6.89 13.59
N LEU A 79 4.12 -5.94 12.93
CA LEU A 79 2.67 -5.81 12.82
C LEU A 79 2.08 -6.80 11.81
N ALA A 80 0.77 -7.01 11.90
CA ALA A 80 0.01 -7.51 10.77
C ALA A 80 0.27 -6.61 9.57
N SER A 81 0.50 -7.18 8.39
CA SER A 81 0.90 -6.40 7.23
C SER A 81 0.36 -6.98 5.93
N ALA A 82 -0.06 -6.11 5.01
CA ALA A 82 -0.27 -6.43 3.62
C ALA A 82 0.70 -5.61 2.77
N GLY A 83 1.57 -6.30 2.05
CA GLY A 83 2.53 -5.73 1.09
C GLY A 83 2.08 -5.93 -0.34
N LEU A 84 2.74 -5.21 -1.28
CA LEU A 84 2.45 -5.25 -2.71
C LEU A 84 0.96 -5.03 -3.00
N HIS A 85 0.36 -4.04 -2.32
CA HIS A 85 -1.07 -3.72 -2.39
C HIS A 85 -2.00 -4.88 -2.05
N GLY A 86 -1.56 -5.85 -1.22
CA GLY A 86 -2.36 -6.99 -0.79
C GLY A 86 -1.91 -8.35 -1.34
N LEU A 87 -0.96 -8.42 -2.29
CA LEU A 87 -0.41 -9.68 -2.80
C LEU A 87 0.31 -10.49 -1.72
N GLN A 88 0.92 -9.80 -0.76
CA GLN A 88 1.52 -10.41 0.40
C GLN A 88 0.66 -10.05 1.61
N ARG A 89 0.30 -11.04 2.43
CA ARG A 89 -0.43 -10.80 3.67
C ARG A 89 0.12 -11.67 4.79
N ARG A 90 0.32 -11.06 5.96
CA ARG A 90 0.84 -11.71 7.14
C ARG A 90 0.12 -11.22 8.40
N ARG A 91 -0.23 -12.12 9.30
CA ARG A 91 -0.68 -11.78 10.65
C ARG A 91 0.48 -11.35 11.54
N ALA A 92 0.18 -10.61 12.60
CA ALA A 92 1.21 -10.18 13.54
C ALA A 92 1.96 -11.38 14.14
N GLY A 93 3.31 -11.31 14.08
CA GLY A 93 4.16 -12.37 14.65
C GLY A 93 4.24 -13.66 13.85
N GLU A 94 3.44 -13.84 12.81
CA GLU A 94 3.51 -15.02 11.94
C GLU A 94 4.57 -14.84 10.82
N PRO A 95 5.09 -15.93 10.25
CA PRO A 95 5.91 -15.83 9.05
C PRO A 95 5.04 -15.38 7.87
N LEU A 96 5.67 -14.69 6.89
CA LEU A 96 5.02 -14.40 5.63
C LEU A 96 4.64 -15.72 4.93
N ALA A 97 3.38 -15.86 4.52
CA ALA A 97 3.00 -16.98 3.66
C ALA A 97 3.80 -16.88 2.36
N VAL A 98 4.51 -17.94 2.02
CA VAL A 98 5.24 -18.01 0.75
C VAL A 98 4.20 -18.17 -0.35
N PRO A 99 4.07 -17.22 -1.29
CA PRO A 99 3.17 -17.38 -2.42
C PRO A 99 3.63 -18.58 -3.25
N PRO A 100 2.72 -19.24 -3.98
CA PRO A 100 3.10 -20.29 -4.92
C PRO A 100 4.10 -19.71 -5.94
N PRO A 101 5.03 -20.52 -6.46
CA PRO A 101 5.99 -20.04 -7.45
C PRO A 101 5.22 -19.46 -8.66
N PRO A 102 5.72 -18.35 -9.23
CA PRO A 102 5.07 -17.71 -10.37
C PRO A 102 4.90 -18.69 -11.54
N THR A 103 3.78 -18.56 -12.26
CA THR A 103 3.50 -19.42 -13.42
C THR A 103 4.63 -19.33 -14.45
N GLY A 104 4.85 -20.39 -15.23
CA GLY A 104 5.87 -20.39 -16.29
C GLY A 104 5.71 -19.21 -17.27
N THR A 105 4.48 -18.78 -17.54
CA THR A 105 4.20 -17.61 -18.39
C THR A 105 4.68 -16.30 -17.75
N LEU A 106 4.47 -16.09 -16.43
CA LEU A 106 4.97 -14.92 -15.74
C LEU A 106 6.51 -14.90 -15.71
N GLN A 107 7.13 -16.04 -15.47
CA GLN A 107 8.59 -16.17 -15.53
C GLN A 107 9.13 -15.78 -16.92
N GLN A 108 8.48 -16.25 -17.99
CA GLN A 108 8.86 -15.89 -19.36
C GLN A 108 8.69 -14.38 -19.60
N VAL A 109 7.57 -13.77 -19.18
CA VAL A 109 7.36 -12.32 -19.28
C VAL A 109 8.47 -11.54 -18.56
N LYS A 110 8.87 -11.97 -17.36
CA LYS A 110 9.98 -11.33 -16.61
C LYS A 110 11.29 -11.40 -17.38
N GLN A 111 11.61 -12.55 -17.97
CA GLN A 111 12.84 -12.72 -18.78
C GLN A 111 12.81 -11.84 -20.03
N GLU A 112 11.69 -11.78 -20.73
CA GLU A 112 11.51 -10.93 -21.90
C GLU A 112 11.63 -9.43 -21.53
N ALA A 113 11.06 -9.04 -20.38
CA ALA A 113 11.17 -7.67 -19.86
C ALA A 113 12.65 -7.29 -19.56
N LEU A 114 13.39 -8.18 -18.91
CA LEU A 114 14.81 -8.00 -18.63
C LEU A 114 15.64 -7.87 -19.91
N ALA A 115 15.38 -8.74 -20.90
CA ALA A 115 16.04 -8.67 -22.20
C ALA A 115 15.74 -7.37 -22.95
N LEU A 116 14.49 -6.89 -22.87
CA LEU A 116 14.09 -5.60 -23.47
C LEU A 116 14.78 -4.42 -22.79
N ALA A 117 14.76 -4.39 -21.45
CA ALA A 117 15.35 -3.31 -20.66
C ALA A 117 16.89 -3.23 -20.83
N ALA A 118 17.56 -4.34 -21.15
CA ALA A 118 19.00 -4.35 -21.41
C ALA A 118 19.41 -3.45 -22.59
N GLY A 119 18.50 -3.18 -23.52
CA GLY A 119 18.69 -2.21 -24.62
C GLY A 119 18.51 -0.74 -24.23
N TRP A 120 18.11 -0.47 -23.00
CA TRP A 120 17.78 0.87 -22.50
C TRP A 120 18.50 1.16 -21.17
N PRO A 121 19.77 1.61 -21.19
CA PRO A 121 20.52 1.90 -19.97
C PRO A 121 19.83 2.92 -19.09
N GLY A 122 19.42 2.52 -17.88
CA GLY A 122 18.60 3.31 -16.95
C GLY A 122 17.15 2.84 -16.81
N ALA A 123 16.65 1.99 -17.72
CA ALA A 123 15.42 1.27 -17.50
C ALA A 123 15.66 0.14 -16.49
N LEU A 124 14.70 -0.08 -15.56
CA LEU A 124 14.82 -1.09 -14.51
C LEU A 124 13.61 -2.02 -14.54
N VAL A 125 13.86 -3.32 -14.43
CA VAL A 125 12.84 -4.34 -14.20
C VAL A 125 12.93 -4.79 -12.75
N GLU A 126 11.87 -4.60 -11.98
CA GLU A 126 11.77 -5.04 -10.59
C GLU A 126 10.91 -6.30 -10.51
N ASP A 127 11.51 -7.41 -10.08
CA ASP A 127 10.79 -8.65 -9.80
C ASP A 127 10.17 -8.59 -8.39
N LYS A 128 8.83 -8.59 -8.32
CA LYS A 128 8.05 -8.58 -7.08
C LYS A 128 7.40 -9.94 -6.76
N GLY A 129 7.94 -11.05 -7.29
CA GLY A 129 7.36 -12.39 -7.15
C GLY A 129 6.18 -12.59 -8.09
N GLU A 130 4.96 -12.38 -7.63
CA GLU A 130 3.72 -12.50 -8.42
C GLU A 130 3.43 -11.26 -9.30
N ALA A 131 4.27 -10.22 -9.25
CA ALA A 131 4.16 -9.04 -10.08
C ALA A 131 5.53 -8.68 -10.67
N VAL A 132 5.53 -7.82 -11.69
CA VAL A 132 6.74 -7.24 -12.28
C VAL A 132 6.50 -5.77 -12.61
N ALA A 133 7.40 -4.89 -12.16
CA ALA A 133 7.36 -3.47 -12.45
C ALA A 133 8.44 -3.07 -13.45
N LEU A 134 8.07 -2.25 -14.42
CA LEU A 134 8.93 -1.71 -15.47
C LEU A 134 9.10 -0.22 -15.21
N HIS A 135 10.28 0.22 -14.82
CA HIS A 135 10.61 1.59 -14.48
C HIS A 135 11.42 2.25 -15.59
N TRP A 136 11.13 3.53 -15.87
CA TRP A 136 11.86 4.34 -16.86
C TRP A 136 12.23 5.73 -16.34
N ARG A 137 12.21 5.95 -15.00
CA ARG A 137 12.53 7.26 -14.41
C ARG A 137 13.93 7.76 -14.81
N ALA A 138 14.92 6.88 -14.83
CA ALA A 138 16.30 7.20 -15.25
C ALA A 138 16.52 7.13 -16.78
N MET A 139 15.48 6.74 -17.56
CA MET A 139 15.50 6.65 -19.03
C MET A 139 14.09 6.88 -19.57
N PRO A 140 13.56 8.13 -19.55
CA PRO A 140 12.19 8.43 -19.96
C PRO A 140 11.87 8.01 -21.42
N GLU A 141 12.87 7.97 -22.29
CA GLU A 141 12.74 7.57 -23.69
C GLU A 141 12.37 6.07 -23.85
N ALA A 142 12.60 5.25 -22.82
CA ALA A 142 12.18 3.85 -22.81
C ALA A 142 10.68 3.67 -22.55
N ALA A 143 9.96 4.71 -22.10
CA ALA A 143 8.54 4.62 -21.75
C ALA A 143 7.68 4.00 -22.85
N PRO A 144 7.72 4.46 -24.12
CA PRO A 144 6.83 3.90 -25.14
C PRO A 144 7.04 2.41 -25.39
N VAL A 145 8.30 1.95 -25.38
CA VAL A 145 8.60 0.55 -25.65
C VAL A 145 8.25 -0.34 -24.47
N LEU A 146 8.49 0.11 -23.24
CA LEU A 146 8.14 -0.65 -22.03
C LEU A 146 6.63 -0.72 -21.81
N GLN A 147 5.92 0.37 -22.08
CA GLN A 147 4.45 0.38 -22.03
C GLN A 147 3.82 -0.50 -23.11
N ALA A 148 4.34 -0.48 -24.34
CA ALA A 148 3.87 -1.36 -25.40
C ALA A 148 4.11 -2.83 -25.06
N PHE A 149 5.29 -3.16 -24.54
CA PHE A 149 5.60 -4.50 -24.05
C PHE A 149 4.61 -4.93 -22.95
N ALA A 150 4.39 -4.09 -21.94
CA ALA A 150 3.47 -4.38 -20.84
C ALA A 150 2.04 -4.64 -21.35
N ALA A 151 1.56 -3.82 -22.31
CA ALA A 151 0.23 -3.97 -22.89
C ALA A 151 0.06 -5.31 -23.64
N VAL A 152 1.10 -5.81 -24.29
CA VAL A 152 1.08 -7.14 -24.91
C VAL A 152 1.23 -8.24 -23.88
N ALA A 153 2.16 -8.08 -22.92
CA ALA A 153 2.46 -9.11 -21.92
C ALA A 153 1.27 -9.42 -21.03
N VAL A 154 0.49 -8.39 -20.62
CA VAL A 154 -0.69 -8.59 -19.77
C VAL A 154 -1.76 -9.47 -20.42
N THR A 155 -1.89 -9.46 -21.75
CA THR A 155 -2.87 -10.32 -22.45
C THR A 155 -2.52 -11.81 -22.36
N ARG A 156 -1.26 -12.14 -22.04
CA ARG A 156 -0.75 -13.52 -21.87
C ARG A 156 -0.90 -14.03 -20.43
N LEU A 157 -1.32 -13.14 -19.51
CA LEU A 157 -1.40 -13.42 -18.07
C LEU A 157 -2.88 -13.34 -17.62
N PRO A 158 -3.64 -14.44 -17.66
CA PRO A 158 -5.02 -14.42 -17.21
C PRO A 158 -5.16 -13.94 -15.77
N GLY A 159 -6.08 -12.99 -15.54
CA GLY A 159 -6.30 -12.40 -14.22
C GLY A 159 -5.34 -11.28 -13.83
N TYR A 160 -4.39 -10.93 -14.70
CA TYR A 160 -3.49 -9.78 -14.49
C TYR A 160 -4.06 -8.50 -15.10
N GLN A 161 -3.62 -7.38 -14.55
CA GLN A 161 -3.90 -6.02 -15.05
C GLN A 161 -2.63 -5.18 -15.05
N LEU A 162 -2.68 -4.07 -15.79
CA LEU A 162 -1.66 -3.03 -15.72
C LEU A 162 -2.04 -2.03 -14.63
N GLN A 163 -1.09 -1.74 -13.76
CA GLN A 163 -1.16 -0.65 -12.79
C GLN A 163 -0.18 0.44 -13.23
N PRO A 164 -0.65 1.56 -13.79
CA PRO A 164 0.21 2.69 -14.10
C PRO A 164 0.62 3.43 -12.83
N GLY A 165 1.85 3.92 -12.81
CA GLY A 165 2.40 4.78 -11.75
C GLY A 165 3.26 5.89 -12.34
N ASP A 166 3.91 6.70 -11.49
CA ASP A 166 4.81 7.75 -11.92
C ASP A 166 6.12 7.16 -12.46
N MET A 167 6.31 7.25 -13.78
CA MET A 167 7.46 6.69 -14.52
C MET A 167 7.64 5.17 -14.36
N VAL A 168 6.52 4.44 -14.18
CA VAL A 168 6.49 2.99 -14.00
C VAL A 168 5.17 2.42 -14.53
N VAL A 169 5.19 1.16 -14.96
CA VAL A 169 4.00 0.33 -15.14
C VAL A 169 4.24 -1.04 -14.49
N GLU A 170 3.27 -1.51 -13.72
CA GLU A 170 3.32 -2.79 -13.05
C GLU A 170 2.31 -3.77 -13.67
N LEU A 171 2.78 -4.99 -14.00
CA LEU A 171 1.92 -6.13 -14.32
C LEU A 171 1.68 -6.90 -13.02
N ARG A 172 0.42 -6.95 -12.57
CA ARG A 172 0.04 -7.54 -11.29
C ARG A 172 -1.31 -8.26 -11.36
N PRO A 173 -1.59 -9.20 -10.46
CA PRO A 173 -2.93 -9.77 -10.33
C PRO A 173 -4.00 -8.70 -10.13
N GLY A 174 -5.05 -8.73 -10.95
CA GLY A 174 -6.09 -7.69 -10.98
C GLY A 174 -7.13 -7.79 -9.88
N GLN A 175 -7.18 -8.92 -9.16
CA GLN A 175 -8.18 -9.18 -8.11
C GLN A 175 -7.67 -8.84 -6.71
N VAL A 176 -6.49 -8.26 -6.58
CA VAL A 176 -5.86 -7.97 -5.28
C VAL A 176 -5.49 -6.51 -5.21
N ASP A 177 -6.03 -5.82 -4.21
CA ASP A 177 -5.76 -4.42 -3.91
C ASP A 177 -5.76 -4.18 -2.39
N LYS A 178 -5.55 -2.93 -1.96
CA LYS A 178 -5.57 -2.57 -0.53
C LYS A 178 -6.93 -2.85 0.13
N GLY A 179 -8.04 -2.74 -0.62
CA GLY A 179 -9.38 -3.05 -0.14
C GLY A 179 -9.56 -4.53 0.14
N THR A 180 -9.18 -5.40 -0.79
CA THR A 180 -9.27 -6.86 -0.60
C THR A 180 -8.39 -7.35 0.55
N ALA A 181 -7.24 -6.71 0.79
CA ALA A 181 -6.39 -7.02 1.94
C ALA A 181 -7.06 -6.65 3.26
N ILE A 182 -7.68 -5.46 3.35
CA ILE A 182 -8.45 -4.99 4.51
C ILE A 182 -9.64 -5.93 4.75
N GLU A 183 -10.39 -6.27 3.71
CA GLU A 183 -11.51 -7.22 3.78
C GLU A 183 -11.08 -8.56 4.40
N ALA A 184 -9.95 -9.11 3.95
CA ALA A 184 -9.41 -10.36 4.46
C ALA A 184 -9.02 -10.26 5.95
N PHE A 185 -8.44 -9.13 6.41
CA PHE A 185 -8.18 -8.92 7.83
C PHE A 185 -9.48 -8.80 8.64
N LEU A 186 -10.48 -8.08 8.15
CA LEU A 186 -11.76 -7.93 8.81
C LEU A 186 -12.54 -9.24 8.97
N GLY A 187 -12.22 -10.25 8.15
CA GLY A 187 -12.77 -11.60 8.26
C GLY A 187 -12.17 -12.45 9.38
N GLU A 188 -11.10 -12.00 10.05
CA GLU A 188 -10.35 -12.82 11.02
C GLU A 188 -9.99 -12.05 12.31
N ALA A 189 -9.74 -12.82 13.40
CA ALA A 189 -9.21 -12.23 14.63
C ALA A 189 -7.79 -11.68 14.40
N PRO A 190 -7.44 -10.55 15.07
CA PRO A 190 -8.20 -9.77 16.06
C PRO A 190 -9.08 -8.67 15.47
N PHE A 191 -9.17 -8.53 14.15
CA PHE A 191 -9.88 -7.43 13.46
C PHE A 191 -11.40 -7.65 13.39
N HIS A 192 -11.84 -8.90 13.37
CA HIS A 192 -13.24 -9.26 13.21
C HIS A 192 -14.14 -8.60 14.27
N GLY A 193 -15.26 -8.01 13.80
CA GLY A 193 -16.26 -7.37 14.66
C GLY A 193 -15.88 -5.99 15.22
N ARG A 194 -14.70 -5.46 14.88
CA ARG A 194 -14.24 -4.13 15.28
C ARG A 194 -14.68 -3.07 14.28
N PHE A 195 -14.71 -1.81 14.71
CA PHE A 195 -14.97 -0.65 13.84
C PHE A 195 -13.74 -0.41 12.95
N PRO A 196 -13.83 -0.58 11.61
CA PRO A 196 -12.69 -0.47 10.75
C PRO A 196 -12.34 1.00 10.45
N VAL A 197 -11.06 1.33 10.56
CA VAL A 197 -10.54 2.65 10.17
C VAL A 197 -9.33 2.43 9.26
N PHE A 198 -9.33 3.09 8.11
CA PHE A 198 -8.19 3.08 7.20
C PHE A 198 -7.70 4.49 6.93
N VAL A 199 -6.39 4.70 7.06
CA VAL A 199 -5.70 5.98 6.80
C VAL A 199 -4.79 5.81 5.61
N GLY A 200 -4.89 6.69 4.62
CA GLY A 200 -4.11 6.64 3.38
C GLY A 200 -4.14 7.96 2.63
N ASP A 201 -3.29 8.13 1.60
CA ASP A 201 -3.11 9.39 0.88
C ASP A 201 -3.31 9.27 -0.65
N ASP A 202 -3.10 8.06 -1.21
CA ASP A 202 -3.01 7.85 -2.64
C ASP A 202 -4.34 7.33 -3.25
N LEU A 203 -4.37 7.34 -4.58
CA LEU A 203 -5.50 6.81 -5.38
C LEU A 203 -5.74 5.31 -5.11
N THR A 204 -4.68 4.55 -4.84
CA THR A 204 -4.80 3.12 -4.48
C THR A 204 -5.51 2.89 -3.16
N ASP A 205 -5.55 3.90 -2.27
CA ASP A 205 -6.24 3.82 -0.97
C ASP A 205 -7.75 3.94 -1.09
N GLU A 206 -8.27 4.46 -2.21
CA GLU A 206 -9.71 4.55 -2.44
C GLU A 206 -10.41 3.18 -2.37
N HIS A 207 -9.73 2.10 -2.75
CA HIS A 207 -10.26 0.75 -2.58
C HIS A 207 -10.42 0.39 -1.11
N GLY A 208 -9.44 0.75 -0.28
CA GLY A 208 -9.50 0.55 1.17
C GLY A 208 -10.52 1.43 1.84
N PHE A 209 -10.59 2.73 1.47
CA PHE A 209 -11.62 3.64 1.97
C PHE A 209 -13.02 3.11 1.69
N ARG A 210 -13.29 2.64 0.47
CA ARG A 210 -14.59 2.06 0.10
C ARG A 210 -14.96 0.89 1.00
N VAL A 211 -14.04 -0.04 1.21
CA VAL A 211 -14.27 -1.23 2.05
C VAL A 211 -14.62 -0.82 3.49
N VAL A 212 -13.83 0.06 4.12
CA VAL A 212 -14.12 0.46 5.50
C VAL A 212 -15.43 1.26 5.62
N GLU A 213 -15.75 2.12 4.64
CA GLU A 213 -16.99 2.89 4.62
C GLU A 213 -18.22 1.98 4.43
N GLU A 214 -18.17 1.01 3.52
CA GLU A 214 -19.24 0.00 3.30
C GLU A 214 -19.46 -0.88 4.54
N ARG A 215 -18.44 -1.07 5.37
CA ARG A 215 -18.50 -1.78 6.65
C ARG A 215 -18.93 -0.90 7.83
N GLY A 216 -19.35 0.35 7.57
CA GLY A 216 -19.78 1.30 8.59
C GLY A 216 -18.64 1.91 9.41
N GLY A 217 -17.42 1.82 8.91
CA GLY A 217 -16.21 2.37 9.49
C GLY A 217 -15.87 3.77 9.01
N LEU A 218 -14.57 4.10 8.92
CA LEU A 218 -14.09 5.44 8.59
C LEU A 218 -12.84 5.39 7.70
N GLY A 219 -12.94 5.96 6.50
CA GLY A 219 -11.79 6.33 5.66
C GLY A 219 -11.24 7.69 6.06
N VAL A 220 -9.93 7.78 6.23
CA VAL A 220 -9.21 9.02 6.58
C VAL A 220 -8.20 9.33 5.49
N LEU A 221 -8.46 10.35 4.69
CA LEU A 221 -7.53 10.83 3.66
C LEU A 221 -6.41 11.66 4.29
N VAL A 222 -5.18 11.41 3.91
CA VAL A 222 -4.03 12.28 4.18
C VAL A 222 -3.76 13.14 2.96
N GLY A 223 -3.61 14.45 3.14
CA GLY A 223 -3.45 15.38 2.02
C GLY A 223 -4.77 15.99 1.54
N ASP A 224 -4.82 16.47 0.29
CA ASP A 224 -5.93 17.26 -0.25
C ASP A 224 -6.52 16.74 -1.58
N ARG A 225 -6.18 15.52 -1.92
CA ARG A 225 -6.63 14.88 -3.15
C ARG A 225 -8.16 14.82 -3.24
N THR A 226 -8.67 15.06 -4.42
CA THR A 226 -10.09 14.93 -4.78
C THR A 226 -10.22 14.30 -6.17
N PRO A 227 -11.26 13.51 -6.45
CA PRO A 227 -12.31 13.06 -5.54
C PRO A 227 -11.80 11.98 -4.56
N THR A 228 -12.51 11.81 -3.43
CA THR A 228 -12.28 10.74 -2.46
C THR A 228 -13.60 10.24 -1.86
N VAL A 229 -13.65 8.96 -1.47
CA VAL A 229 -14.76 8.38 -0.70
C VAL A 229 -14.49 8.41 0.81
N ALA A 230 -13.29 8.83 1.25
CA ALA A 230 -13.00 9.05 2.66
C ALA A 230 -13.93 10.10 3.25
N ARG A 231 -14.28 9.97 4.53
CA ARG A 231 -15.16 10.89 5.25
C ARG A 231 -14.47 11.74 6.31
N ALA A 232 -13.18 11.50 6.55
CA ALA A 232 -12.35 12.33 7.40
C ALA A 232 -11.03 12.65 6.70
N ARG A 233 -10.29 13.63 7.24
CA ARG A 233 -9.05 14.10 6.63
C ARG A 233 -8.03 14.55 7.66
N LEU A 234 -6.78 14.27 7.37
CA LEU A 234 -5.59 14.84 8.01
C LEU A 234 -4.76 15.57 6.94
N PRO A 235 -4.21 16.75 7.23
CA PRO A 235 -3.52 17.56 6.21
C PRO A 235 -2.24 16.91 5.66
N ASP A 236 -1.49 16.20 6.50
CA ASP A 236 -0.17 15.69 6.18
C ASP A 236 0.29 14.58 7.15
N VAL A 237 1.47 14.02 6.92
CA VAL A 237 2.11 13.00 7.76
C VAL A 237 2.30 13.48 9.22
N ALA A 238 2.64 14.75 9.43
CA ALA A 238 2.82 15.29 10.78
C ALA A 238 1.51 15.29 11.57
N ALA A 239 0.40 15.61 10.91
CA ALA A 239 -0.94 15.50 11.49
C ALA A 239 -1.34 14.04 11.79
N VAL A 240 -0.94 13.08 10.95
CA VAL A 240 -1.11 11.65 11.26
C VAL A 240 -0.35 11.28 12.51
N HIS A 241 0.93 11.67 12.63
CA HIS A 241 1.73 11.42 13.84
C HIS A 241 1.10 12.05 15.08
N ALA A 242 0.64 13.31 15.00
CA ALA A 242 -0.05 13.98 16.10
C ALA A 242 -1.32 13.25 16.52
N TRP A 243 -2.15 12.85 15.55
CA TRP A 243 -3.39 12.11 15.80
C TRP A 243 -3.13 10.73 16.40
N LEU A 244 -2.10 10.02 15.94
CA LEU A 244 -1.67 8.76 16.54
C LEU A 244 -1.08 8.95 17.95
N GLY A 245 -0.71 10.17 18.36
CA GLY A 245 -0.01 10.48 19.62
C GLY A 245 1.50 10.20 19.54
N ALA A 246 2.08 10.27 18.34
CA ALA A 246 3.50 10.18 18.05
C ALA A 246 4.12 11.54 17.62
N GLY A 247 3.33 12.62 17.62
CA GLY A 247 3.77 13.97 17.31
C GLY A 247 4.76 14.52 18.36
N ASP A 248 5.54 15.54 17.97
CA ASP A 248 6.53 16.22 18.83
C ASP A 248 5.88 16.99 19.98
#